data_4a4479b6bdc98bd71800771cbb09ccd3
#
_entry.id   4a4479b6bdc98bd71800771cbb09ccd3
#
_cell.length_a   1.000
_cell.length_b   1.000
_cell.length_c   1.000
_cell.angle_alpha   90.00
_cell.angle_beta   90.00
_cell.angle_gamma   90.00
#
_symmetry.space_group_name_H-M   'P 1'
#
loop_
_entity.id
_entity.type
_entity.pdbx_description
1 polymer ?
#
loop_
_entity_poly.entity_id
_entity_poly.type
_entity_poly.pdbx_seq_one_letter_code
_entity_poly.pdbx_strand_id
1 'polypeptide(L)'
;MFKSVIQYILNNVFKIKTQTKAKEIDDNQKYASEYERIDDINFNAIFSNKLANYVINDSNLDITGENARVDLLNKMGQSMWKKAKKMTSMGFGYGGVIIVPYVKGGKIYYNLVPQNRVTIDETDGDLIIGATVLAEKKTIGGSLNSKIYMRWTNYQVKNGNITITQQFSDEKGNKIPAPDFWKNIQEVQVITGVDRVLFGYLKSPVNNRNASDTYGVPITYGCESTILEIKETLKQIAREYELKQAFVGADATMFNGKDALPLNGLFKKIDSGDDSFFEEFSPAIRDSSYYARLQELYQRLEKEVGTSKGILSEVQTQNATATEIKRSMYDTFTIVDDMRSNIEKALEDFFYACNVLANAYNLSPQGEYELAFDWSYGLIEDPEQEFSQMMQAESKGIVSKVEIRQWLNPDETLEEAEQKIAEIKENEPSVKDLLGTNNE
;
A
#
# COMPACT_ATOMS: atom_id res chain seq x y z
N MET A 1 20.32 16.27 3.90
CA MET A 1 19.68 17.59 3.98
C MET A 1 18.34 17.56 4.72
N PHE A 2 17.37 16.72 4.39
CA PHE A 2 16.11 16.58 5.16
C PHE A 2 16.30 16.14 6.62
N LYS A 3 17.20 15.20 6.89
CA LYS A 3 17.55 14.70 8.21
C LYS A 3 17.93 15.81 9.20
N SER A 4 18.76 16.74 8.73
CA SER A 4 19.21 17.87 9.57
C SER A 4 18.09 18.87 9.86
N VAL A 5 17.13 19.01 8.94
CA VAL A 5 16.01 19.96 9.10
C VAL A 5 15.01 19.47 10.14
N ILE A 6 14.60 18.19 10.07
CA ILE A 6 13.67 17.62 11.05
C ILE A 6 14.34 17.60 12.43
N GLN A 7 15.59 17.17 12.51
CA GLN A 7 16.33 17.12 13.76
C GLN A 7 16.56 18.52 14.36
N TYR A 8 16.81 19.52 13.53
CA TYR A 8 16.95 20.91 13.93
C TYR A 8 15.63 21.48 14.48
N ILE A 9 14.52 21.21 13.82
CA ILE A 9 13.17 21.64 14.24
C ILE A 9 12.79 20.97 15.55
N LEU A 10 12.98 19.65 15.69
CA LEU A 10 12.69 18.91 16.91
C LEU A 10 13.52 19.42 18.09
N ASN A 11 14.80 19.69 17.90
CA ASN A 11 15.70 20.12 18.96
C ASN A 11 15.51 21.60 19.37
N ASN A 12 15.21 22.47 18.40
CA ASN A 12 15.15 23.91 18.66
C ASN A 12 13.75 24.48 18.80
N VAL A 13 12.75 23.89 18.13
CA VAL A 13 11.37 24.39 18.19
C VAL A 13 10.58 23.71 19.31
N PHE A 14 10.75 22.40 19.48
CA PHE A 14 9.95 21.60 20.43
C PHE A 14 10.74 21.09 21.64
N LYS A 15 12.05 21.38 21.76
CA LYS A 15 12.92 20.93 22.87
C LYS A 15 12.90 19.42 23.12
N ILE A 16 12.68 18.60 22.08
CA ILE A 16 12.59 17.16 22.20
C ILE A 16 14.01 16.58 22.25
N LYS A 17 14.48 16.23 23.42
CA LYS A 17 15.78 15.61 23.65
C LYS A 17 15.62 14.14 24.04
N THR A 18 15.37 13.23 23.08
CA THR A 18 15.55 11.80 23.34
C THR A 18 16.24 11.13 22.14
N GLN A 19 17.26 10.33 22.44
CA GLN A 19 18.01 9.54 21.43
C GLN A 19 17.07 8.58 20.67
N THR A 20 16.03 8.06 21.33
CA THR A 20 15.04 7.16 20.76
C THR A 20 14.25 7.85 19.63
N LYS A 21 13.73 9.05 19.84
CA LYS A 21 12.99 9.81 18.80
C LYS A 21 13.88 10.16 17.61
N ALA A 22 15.17 10.44 17.83
CA ALA A 22 16.10 10.70 16.74
C ALA A 22 16.32 9.46 15.85
N LYS A 23 16.40 8.26 16.45
CA LYS A 23 16.54 7.01 15.73
C LYS A 23 15.28 6.70 14.90
N GLU A 24 14.09 6.85 15.47
CA GLU A 24 12.82 6.63 14.76
C GLU A 24 12.64 7.55 13.54
N ILE A 25 13.07 8.80 13.66
CA ILE A 25 13.06 9.75 12.55
C ILE A 25 14.04 9.31 11.44
N ASP A 26 15.22 8.82 11.84
CA ASP A 26 16.23 8.32 10.92
C ASP A 26 15.73 7.08 10.16
N ASP A 27 15.11 6.14 10.86
CA ASP A 27 14.52 4.94 10.28
C ASP A 27 13.38 5.31 9.29
N ASN A 28 12.49 6.21 9.68
CA ASN A 28 11.40 6.68 8.81
C ASN A 28 11.92 7.34 7.51
N GLN A 29 13.01 8.11 7.58
CA GLN A 29 13.63 8.71 6.39
C GLN A 29 14.28 7.65 5.51
N LYS A 30 14.94 6.66 6.09
CA LYS A 30 15.51 5.52 5.37
C LYS A 30 14.41 4.76 4.61
N TYR A 31 13.32 4.39 5.27
CA TYR A 31 12.20 3.67 4.66
C TYR A 31 11.56 4.46 3.51
N ALA A 32 11.37 5.77 3.70
CA ALA A 32 10.86 6.63 2.63
C ALA A 32 11.79 6.63 1.42
N SER A 33 13.10 6.75 1.61
CA SER A 33 14.07 6.74 0.52
C SER A 33 14.10 5.40 -0.22
N GLU A 34 13.87 4.30 0.46
CA GLU A 34 13.76 2.97 -0.13
C GLU A 34 12.49 2.83 -0.97
N TYR A 35 11.35 3.26 -0.45
CA TYR A 35 10.06 3.18 -1.17
C TYR A 35 10.01 4.10 -2.40
N GLU A 36 10.58 5.30 -2.30
CA GLU A 36 10.61 6.30 -3.38
C GLU A 36 11.64 6.00 -4.49
N ARG A 37 12.50 4.99 -4.31
CA ARG A 37 13.56 4.66 -5.27
C ARG A 37 12.97 4.16 -6.60
N ILE A 38 13.45 4.72 -7.71
CA ILE A 38 13.03 4.40 -9.09
C ILE A 38 14.18 3.91 -9.98
N ASP A 39 15.42 3.99 -9.50
CA ASP A 39 16.65 3.68 -10.25
C ASP A 39 17.12 2.23 -10.09
N ASP A 40 16.41 1.42 -9.31
CA ASP A 40 16.73 0.02 -9.02
C ASP A 40 15.44 -0.78 -8.74
N ILE A 41 15.53 -2.11 -8.70
CA ILE A 41 14.40 -2.98 -8.34
C ILE A 41 13.94 -2.64 -6.92
N ASN A 42 12.72 -2.17 -6.82
CA ASN A 42 12.12 -1.75 -5.56
C ASN A 42 11.11 -2.79 -5.08
N PHE A 43 11.59 -3.78 -4.31
CA PHE A 43 10.74 -4.83 -3.75
C PHE A 43 9.69 -4.28 -2.80
N ASN A 44 10.00 -3.23 -2.02
CA ASN A 44 9.03 -2.57 -1.16
C ASN A 44 7.85 -2.02 -1.97
N ALA A 45 8.11 -1.31 -3.07
CA ALA A 45 7.04 -0.81 -3.93
C ALA A 45 6.25 -1.94 -4.62
N ILE A 46 6.92 -3.04 -5.02
CA ILE A 46 6.25 -4.20 -5.63
C ILE A 46 5.26 -4.83 -4.65
N PHE A 47 5.70 -5.18 -3.43
CA PHE A 47 4.83 -5.76 -2.40
C PHE A 47 3.72 -4.79 -2.01
N SER A 48 4.05 -3.52 -1.72
CA SER A 48 3.09 -2.51 -1.31
C SER A 48 1.96 -2.32 -2.33
N ASN A 49 2.29 -2.28 -3.63
CA ASN A 49 1.29 -2.12 -4.68
C ASN A 49 0.43 -3.38 -4.87
N LYS A 50 1.04 -4.57 -4.84
CA LYS A 50 0.29 -5.83 -4.97
C LYS A 50 -0.65 -6.05 -3.78
N LEU A 51 -0.16 -5.86 -2.55
CA LEU A 51 -0.99 -6.01 -1.35
C LEU A 51 -2.09 -4.95 -1.29
N ALA A 52 -1.82 -3.70 -1.68
CA ALA A 52 -2.86 -2.68 -1.77
C ALA A 52 -3.98 -3.04 -2.75
N ASN A 53 -3.66 -3.75 -3.84
CA ASN A 53 -4.68 -4.28 -4.74
C ASN A 53 -5.54 -5.35 -4.05
N TYR A 54 -4.93 -6.30 -3.31
CA TYR A 54 -5.68 -7.33 -2.57
C TYR A 54 -6.57 -6.73 -1.47
N VAL A 55 -6.09 -5.67 -0.79
CA VAL A 55 -6.86 -5.00 0.28
C VAL A 55 -8.10 -4.30 -0.25
N ILE A 56 -7.97 -3.56 -1.38
CA ILE A 56 -9.00 -2.61 -1.84
C ILE A 56 -9.82 -3.15 -3.01
N ASN A 57 -9.41 -4.27 -3.65
CA ASN A 57 -10.17 -4.78 -4.78
C ASN A 57 -11.59 -5.17 -4.35
N ASP A 58 -12.57 -4.78 -5.15
CA ASP A 58 -14.00 -5.07 -4.96
C ASP A 58 -14.56 -4.68 -3.58
N SER A 59 -13.97 -3.63 -2.96
CA SER A 59 -14.41 -3.10 -1.67
C SER A 59 -15.05 -1.72 -1.83
N ASN A 60 -15.94 -1.38 -0.90
CA ASN A 60 -16.63 -0.09 -0.86
C ASN A 60 -16.67 0.50 0.55
N LEU A 61 -16.82 1.83 0.62
CA LEU A 61 -17.07 2.58 1.84
C LEU A 61 -18.35 3.39 1.66
N ASP A 62 -19.33 3.11 2.49
CA ASP A 62 -20.57 3.87 2.58
C ASP A 62 -20.68 4.54 3.94
N ILE A 63 -21.27 5.73 3.96
CA ILE A 63 -21.57 6.46 5.19
C ILE A 63 -23.07 6.57 5.29
N THR A 64 -23.63 5.96 6.31
CA THR A 64 -25.07 5.81 6.49
C THR A 64 -25.64 6.76 7.55
N GLY A 65 -26.91 7.11 7.39
CA GLY A 65 -27.69 8.02 8.25
C GLY A 65 -28.57 8.97 7.41
N GLU A 66 -29.60 9.52 8.04
CA GLU A 66 -30.59 10.36 7.34
C GLU A 66 -30.46 11.86 7.70
N ASN A 67 -29.32 12.46 7.37
CA ASN A 67 -29.09 13.90 7.68
C ASN A 67 -28.07 14.55 6.75
N ALA A 68 -28.08 15.89 6.70
CA ALA A 68 -27.18 16.67 5.84
C ALA A 68 -25.68 16.51 6.18
N ARG A 69 -25.33 16.03 7.38
CA ARG A 69 -23.96 15.70 7.76
C ARG A 69 -23.47 14.47 7.01
N VAL A 70 -24.32 13.46 6.89
CA VAL A 70 -24.03 12.25 6.10
C VAL A 70 -23.75 12.59 4.64
N ASP A 71 -24.55 13.47 4.03
CA ASP A 71 -24.33 13.92 2.65
C ASP A 71 -22.97 14.58 2.45
N LEU A 72 -22.54 15.39 3.43
CA LEU A 72 -21.22 16.05 3.41
C LEU A 72 -20.09 15.02 3.52
N LEU A 73 -20.19 14.11 4.49
CA LEU A 73 -19.17 13.09 4.77
C LEU A 73 -19.11 12.03 3.67
N ASN A 74 -20.24 11.65 3.09
CA ASN A 74 -20.29 10.66 2.01
C ASN A 74 -19.58 11.17 0.73
N LYS A 75 -19.79 12.44 0.36
CA LYS A 75 -19.02 13.05 -0.75
C LYS A 75 -17.52 13.01 -0.48
N MET A 76 -17.10 13.22 0.76
CA MET A 76 -15.70 13.11 1.17
C MET A 76 -15.22 11.64 1.10
N GLY A 77 -16.00 10.70 1.61
CA GLY A 77 -15.74 9.27 1.59
C GLY A 77 -15.53 8.73 0.18
N GLN A 78 -16.44 9.04 -0.73
CA GLN A 78 -16.33 8.66 -2.15
C GLN A 78 -15.06 9.24 -2.82
N SER A 79 -14.75 10.51 -2.52
CA SER A 79 -13.52 11.14 -3.04
C SER A 79 -12.25 10.45 -2.53
N MET A 80 -12.27 10.03 -1.26
CA MET A 80 -11.14 9.37 -0.63
C MET A 80 -11.00 7.93 -1.11
N TRP A 81 -12.10 7.19 -1.23
CA TRP A 81 -12.08 5.79 -1.67
C TRP A 81 -11.48 5.63 -3.07
N LYS A 82 -11.67 6.60 -3.96
CA LYS A 82 -10.97 6.64 -5.26
C LYS A 82 -9.45 6.65 -5.15
N LYS A 83 -8.90 7.03 -4.00
CA LYS A 83 -7.46 7.02 -3.72
C LYS A 83 -7.06 5.95 -2.69
N ALA A 84 -7.97 5.07 -2.29
CA ALA A 84 -7.75 4.06 -1.27
C ALA A 84 -6.56 3.16 -1.60
N LYS A 85 -6.41 2.69 -2.84
CA LYS A 85 -5.24 1.90 -3.28
C LYS A 85 -3.92 2.65 -3.07
N LYS A 86 -3.88 3.95 -3.42
CA LYS A 86 -2.69 4.78 -3.20
C LYS A 86 -2.40 4.94 -1.71
N MET A 87 -3.42 5.21 -0.92
CA MET A 87 -3.32 5.34 0.53
C MET A 87 -2.77 4.06 1.17
N THR A 88 -3.34 2.91 0.81
CA THR A 88 -2.92 1.59 1.30
C THR A 88 -1.49 1.26 0.88
N SER A 89 -1.13 1.50 -0.39
CA SER A 89 0.25 1.31 -0.87
C SER A 89 1.24 2.19 -0.11
N MET A 90 0.89 3.45 0.18
CA MET A 90 1.69 4.34 1.01
C MET A 90 1.80 3.82 2.46
N GLY A 91 0.73 3.29 3.03
CA GLY A 91 0.72 2.66 4.36
C GLY A 91 1.75 1.53 4.44
N PHE A 92 1.72 0.59 3.51
CA PHE A 92 2.69 -0.50 3.43
C PHE A 92 4.12 -0.02 3.14
N GLY A 93 4.28 0.92 2.21
CA GLY A 93 5.59 1.33 1.70
C GLY A 93 6.39 2.23 2.64
N TYR A 94 5.74 3.20 3.25
CA TYR A 94 6.36 4.12 4.21
C TYR A 94 6.30 3.60 5.66
N GLY A 95 5.55 2.51 5.92
CA GLY A 95 5.21 2.06 7.26
C GLY A 95 3.98 2.75 7.83
N GLY A 96 3.53 3.84 7.23
CA GLY A 96 2.31 4.54 7.59
C GLY A 96 2.04 5.77 6.75
N VAL A 97 0.78 6.20 6.71
CA VAL A 97 0.32 7.41 6.05
C VAL A 97 -0.73 8.11 6.90
N ILE A 98 -0.63 9.43 6.98
CA ILE A 98 -1.55 10.26 7.72
C ILE A 98 -2.52 10.93 6.75
N ILE A 99 -3.82 10.89 7.10
CA ILE A 99 -4.90 11.47 6.32
C ILE A 99 -5.36 12.74 7.03
N VAL A 100 -4.89 13.89 6.54
CA VAL A 100 -5.12 15.18 7.18
C VAL A 100 -6.24 15.93 6.49
N PRO A 101 -7.43 16.08 7.11
CA PRO A 101 -8.49 16.93 6.58
C PRO A 101 -8.18 18.41 6.81
N TYR A 102 -8.65 19.26 5.90
CA TYR A 102 -8.59 20.71 6.03
C TYR A 102 -9.76 21.39 5.33
N VAL A 103 -10.14 22.56 5.80
CA VAL A 103 -11.24 23.35 5.21
C VAL A 103 -10.69 24.41 4.27
N LYS A 104 -11.26 24.51 3.08
CA LYS A 104 -10.94 25.55 2.11
C LYS A 104 -12.21 25.94 1.32
N GLY A 105 -12.54 27.23 1.29
CA GLY A 105 -13.71 27.73 0.55
C GLY A 105 -15.03 27.07 0.96
N GLY A 106 -15.24 26.78 2.24
CA GLY A 106 -16.46 26.16 2.76
C GLY A 106 -16.61 24.65 2.42
N LYS A 107 -15.52 23.98 2.00
CA LYS A 107 -15.49 22.55 1.70
C LYS A 107 -14.34 21.88 2.44
N ILE A 108 -14.53 20.63 2.82
CA ILE A 108 -13.47 19.80 3.40
C ILE A 108 -12.67 19.15 2.26
N TYR A 109 -11.37 19.17 2.38
CA TYR A 109 -10.40 18.49 1.55
C TYR A 109 -9.47 17.67 2.43
N TYR A 110 -8.65 16.82 1.85
CA TYR A 110 -7.65 16.05 2.60
C TYR A 110 -6.33 15.93 1.85
N ASN A 111 -5.26 15.73 2.60
CA ASN A 111 -3.94 15.39 2.10
C ASN A 111 -3.51 14.03 2.65
N LEU A 112 -2.89 13.21 1.81
CA LEU A 112 -2.16 12.01 2.23
C LEU A 112 -0.71 12.41 2.51
N VAL A 113 -0.29 12.32 3.75
CA VAL A 113 1.05 12.71 4.21
C VAL A 113 1.80 11.44 4.63
N PRO A 114 2.92 11.09 3.97
CA PRO A 114 3.70 9.92 4.37
C PRO A 114 4.29 10.10 5.77
N GLN A 115 4.42 9.01 6.51
CA GLN A 115 4.85 8.98 7.90
C GLN A 115 6.17 9.72 8.17
N ASN A 116 7.11 9.72 7.20
CA ASN A 116 8.39 10.43 7.33
C ASN A 116 8.27 11.96 7.40
N ARG A 117 7.07 12.49 7.19
CA ARG A 117 6.75 13.94 7.30
C ARG A 117 5.95 14.26 8.55
N VAL A 118 5.86 13.33 9.48
CA VAL A 118 5.09 13.47 10.71
C VAL A 118 5.95 13.09 11.90
N THR A 119 5.84 13.87 12.97
CA THR A 119 6.41 13.52 14.26
C THR A 119 5.26 13.39 15.25
N ILE A 120 5.14 12.23 15.88
CA ILE A 120 4.20 11.99 16.97
C ILE A 120 4.90 12.42 18.25
N ASP A 121 4.37 13.44 18.90
CA ASP A 121 5.00 14.08 20.05
C ASP A 121 4.53 13.48 21.36
N GLU A 122 3.24 13.13 21.45
CA GLU A 122 2.60 12.64 22.67
C GLU A 122 1.42 11.71 22.34
N THR A 123 1.29 10.64 23.12
CA THR A 123 0.17 9.69 23.05
C THR A 123 -0.44 9.50 24.44
N ASP A 124 -1.73 9.20 24.49
CA ASP A 124 -2.45 8.75 25.67
C ASP A 124 -3.12 7.40 25.35
N GLY A 125 -2.51 6.32 25.82
CA GLY A 125 -2.83 4.98 25.33
C GLY A 125 -2.64 4.89 23.82
N ASP A 126 -3.68 4.46 23.10
CA ASP A 126 -3.68 4.33 21.65
C ASP A 126 -4.00 5.64 20.91
N LEU A 127 -4.40 6.70 21.63
CA LEU A 127 -4.77 7.99 21.05
C LEU A 127 -3.54 8.88 20.87
N ILE A 128 -3.39 9.47 19.71
CA ILE A 128 -2.40 10.53 19.47
C ILE A 128 -2.99 11.85 19.96
N ILE A 129 -2.33 12.46 20.95
CA ILE A 129 -2.74 13.76 21.54
C ILE A 129 -1.78 14.90 21.18
N GLY A 130 -0.59 14.58 20.68
CA GLY A 130 0.38 15.58 20.21
C GLY A 130 1.11 15.10 18.96
N ALA A 131 1.10 15.93 17.90
CA ALA A 131 1.81 15.61 16.65
C ALA A 131 2.18 16.87 15.87
N THR A 132 3.26 16.77 15.10
CA THR A 132 3.72 17.81 14.16
C THR A 132 3.77 17.23 12.76
N VAL A 133 3.08 17.87 11.82
CA VAL A 133 2.92 17.42 10.43
C VAL A 133 3.52 18.44 9.48
N LEU A 134 4.36 18.01 8.52
CA LEU A 134 4.75 18.82 7.38
C LEU A 134 3.55 18.90 6.40
N ALA A 135 2.72 19.92 6.57
CA ALA A 135 1.46 20.07 5.86
C ALA A 135 1.64 20.45 4.39
N GLU A 136 2.64 21.29 4.10
CA GLU A 136 2.88 21.77 2.73
C GLU A 136 4.35 22.13 2.52
N LYS A 137 4.87 21.80 1.34
CA LYS A 137 6.18 22.22 0.83
C LYS A 137 5.96 22.95 -0.48
N LYS A 138 6.46 24.18 -0.58
CA LYS A 138 6.32 25.02 -1.77
C LYS A 138 7.68 25.49 -2.26
N THR A 139 7.95 25.27 -3.53
CA THR A 139 9.16 25.76 -4.20
C THR A 139 8.80 26.96 -5.07
N ILE A 140 9.48 28.08 -4.88
CA ILE A 140 9.26 29.33 -5.62
C ILE A 140 10.58 29.75 -6.25
N GLY A 141 10.56 30.11 -7.54
CA GLY A 141 11.73 30.51 -8.33
C GLY A 141 12.04 29.57 -9.47
N GLY A 142 12.98 29.95 -10.33
CA GLY A 142 13.46 29.13 -11.43
C GLY A 142 14.57 28.16 -11.00
N SER A 143 15.02 27.27 -11.91
CA SER A 143 15.97 26.18 -11.63
C SER A 143 17.30 26.59 -10.97
N LEU A 144 17.74 27.85 -11.13
CA LEU A 144 18.99 28.39 -10.59
C LEU A 144 18.84 29.11 -9.24
N ASN A 145 17.62 29.55 -8.88
CA ASN A 145 17.36 30.32 -7.65
C ASN A 145 16.04 29.88 -6.99
N SER A 146 15.80 28.59 -6.87
CA SER A 146 14.61 28.10 -6.19
C SER A 146 14.75 28.24 -4.68
N LYS A 147 13.73 28.79 -4.03
CA LYS A 147 13.58 28.82 -2.58
C LYS A 147 12.48 27.85 -2.16
N ILE A 148 12.77 27.04 -1.15
CA ILE A 148 11.83 26.09 -0.60
C ILE A 148 11.26 26.66 0.70
N TYR A 149 9.95 26.66 0.80
CA TYR A 149 9.19 27.07 1.97
C TYR A 149 8.43 25.84 2.50
N MET A 150 8.43 25.67 3.80
CA MET A 150 7.74 24.58 4.48
C MET A 150 6.75 25.12 5.50
N ARG A 151 5.54 24.56 5.50
CA ARG A 151 4.51 24.83 6.48
C ARG A 151 4.29 23.60 7.34
N TRP A 152 4.44 23.78 8.62
CA TRP A 152 4.26 22.78 9.65
C TRP A 152 2.99 23.05 10.42
N THR A 153 2.22 22.02 10.71
CA THR A 153 1.04 22.10 11.58
C THR A 153 1.31 21.27 12.81
N ASN A 154 1.31 21.92 13.97
CA ASN A 154 1.41 21.25 15.26
C ASN A 154 0.00 21.12 15.85
N TYR A 155 -0.31 19.91 16.29
CA TYR A 155 -1.55 19.54 16.99
C TYR A 155 -1.21 19.22 18.43
N GLN A 156 -1.91 19.84 19.38
CA GLN A 156 -1.75 19.56 20.80
C GLN A 156 -3.11 19.52 21.48
N VAL A 157 -3.48 18.37 22.01
CA VAL A 157 -4.72 18.16 22.77
C VAL A 157 -4.43 18.29 24.26
N LYS A 158 -5.18 19.13 24.97
CA LYS A 158 -5.11 19.29 26.43
C LYS A 158 -6.47 19.67 26.98
N ASN A 159 -6.90 19.00 28.05
CA ASN A 159 -8.14 19.32 28.77
C ASN A 159 -9.38 19.39 27.84
N GLY A 160 -9.52 18.46 26.90
CA GLY A 160 -10.66 18.42 25.97
C GLY A 160 -10.64 19.53 24.89
N ASN A 161 -9.51 20.17 24.65
CA ASN A 161 -9.32 21.17 23.62
C ASN A 161 -8.12 20.83 22.75
N ILE A 162 -8.24 21.02 21.43
CA ILE A 162 -7.10 20.93 20.55
C ILE A 162 -6.61 22.33 20.17
N THR A 163 -5.32 22.55 20.30
CA THR A 163 -4.63 23.73 19.79
C THR A 163 -3.87 23.36 18.53
N ILE A 164 -4.19 24.01 17.42
CA ILE A 164 -3.55 23.82 16.12
C ILE A 164 -2.69 25.06 15.86
N THR A 165 -1.38 24.86 15.76
CA THR A 165 -0.42 25.95 15.53
C THR A 165 0.28 25.77 14.19
N GLN A 166 0.27 26.81 13.35
CA GLN A 166 1.01 26.83 12.09
C GLN A 166 2.39 27.45 12.29
N GLN A 167 3.40 26.81 11.71
CA GLN A 167 4.77 27.32 11.71
C GLN A 167 5.33 27.25 10.29
N PHE A 168 6.18 28.23 9.96
CA PHE A 168 6.77 28.35 8.64
C PHE A 168 8.29 28.32 8.75
N SER A 169 8.93 27.59 7.83
CA SER A 169 10.38 27.50 7.78
C SER A 169 10.91 27.54 6.35
N ASP A 170 12.20 27.90 6.23
CA ASP A 170 12.96 27.78 5.00
C ASP A 170 13.45 26.32 4.80
N GLU A 171 14.19 26.09 3.72
CA GLU A 171 14.80 24.79 3.40
C GLU A 171 15.78 24.28 4.47
N LYS A 172 16.40 25.19 5.21
CA LYS A 172 17.34 24.86 6.28
C LYS A 172 16.64 24.59 7.62
N GLY A 173 15.32 24.78 7.68
CA GLY A 173 14.53 24.65 8.89
C GLY A 173 14.51 25.89 9.77
N ASN A 174 15.05 27.03 9.31
CA ASN A 174 14.96 28.26 10.10
C ASN A 174 13.53 28.76 10.08
N LYS A 175 13.03 29.16 11.25
CA LYS A 175 11.70 29.75 11.38
C LYS A 175 11.65 31.09 10.64
N ILE A 176 10.61 31.27 9.83
CA ILE A 176 10.35 32.50 9.08
C ILE A 176 8.92 33.01 9.36
N PRO A 177 8.64 34.32 9.16
CA PRO A 177 7.27 34.81 9.15
C PRO A 177 6.45 34.15 8.04
N ALA A 178 5.10 34.16 8.18
CA ALA A 178 4.22 33.64 7.14
C ALA A 178 4.50 34.32 5.78
N PRO A 179 4.91 33.58 4.75
CA PRO A 179 5.06 34.15 3.40
C PRO A 179 3.72 34.66 2.86
N ASP A 180 3.77 35.58 1.90
CA ASP A 180 2.56 36.23 1.34
C ASP A 180 1.48 35.25 0.86
N PHE A 181 1.89 34.13 0.28
CA PHE A 181 0.99 33.08 -0.20
C PHE A 181 0.34 32.24 0.92
N TRP A 182 0.79 32.41 2.19
CA TRP A 182 0.21 31.78 3.39
C TRP A 182 -0.29 32.79 4.43
N LYS A 183 -0.25 34.09 4.17
CA LYS A 183 -0.70 35.15 5.11
C LYS A 183 -2.13 34.98 5.62
N ASN A 184 -2.99 34.38 4.81
CA ASN A 184 -4.39 34.13 5.17
C ASN A 184 -4.62 32.90 6.02
N ILE A 185 -3.55 32.17 6.40
CA ILE A 185 -3.66 31.01 7.25
C ILE A 185 -3.58 31.47 8.70
N GLN A 186 -4.59 31.11 9.49
CA GLN A 186 -4.61 31.42 10.93
C GLN A 186 -3.46 30.68 11.62
N GLU A 187 -2.59 31.43 12.31
CA GLU A 187 -1.40 30.85 12.95
C GLU A 187 -1.75 29.95 14.15
N VAL A 188 -2.78 30.30 14.90
CA VAL A 188 -3.24 29.51 16.06
C VAL A 188 -4.75 29.38 16.01
N GLN A 189 -5.25 28.17 16.11
CA GLN A 189 -6.67 27.85 16.21
C GLN A 189 -6.89 26.93 17.41
N VAL A 190 -7.94 27.17 18.19
CA VAL A 190 -8.37 26.32 19.29
C VAL A 190 -9.78 25.81 18.99
N ILE A 191 -9.97 24.48 19.10
CA ILE A 191 -11.25 23.82 18.97
C ILE A 191 -11.53 23.07 20.26
N THR A 192 -12.73 23.24 20.82
CA THR A 192 -13.15 22.63 22.09
C THR A 192 -13.92 21.34 21.85
N GLY A 193 -13.97 20.48 22.86
CA GLY A 193 -14.70 19.21 22.80
C GLY A 193 -13.99 18.14 21.95
N VAL A 194 -12.64 18.11 21.98
CA VAL A 194 -11.82 17.22 21.17
C VAL A 194 -10.86 16.47 22.07
N ASP A 195 -10.81 15.15 21.96
CA ASP A 195 -10.03 14.23 22.77
C ASP A 195 -8.77 13.69 22.10
N ARG A 196 -8.64 13.87 20.79
CA ARG A 196 -7.54 13.38 19.95
C ARG A 196 -7.17 14.33 18.84
N VAL A 197 -6.06 14.07 18.13
CA VAL A 197 -5.64 14.88 16.97
C VAL A 197 -6.65 14.79 15.81
N LEU A 198 -6.69 15.82 14.97
CA LEU A 198 -7.64 15.90 13.86
C LEU A 198 -7.05 15.35 12.56
N PHE A 199 -6.67 14.09 12.55
CA PHE A 199 -6.27 13.34 11.36
C PHE A 199 -6.39 11.83 11.60
N GLY A 200 -6.54 11.06 10.54
CA GLY A 200 -6.44 9.60 10.60
C GLY A 200 -5.01 9.13 10.37
N TYR A 201 -4.56 8.11 11.08
CA TYR A 201 -3.26 7.49 10.87
C TYR A 201 -3.40 6.03 10.48
N LEU A 202 -3.16 5.75 9.19
CA LEU A 202 -3.09 4.39 8.67
C LEU A 202 -1.68 3.85 8.89
N LYS A 203 -1.54 2.95 9.84
CA LYS A 203 -0.30 2.26 10.19
C LYS A 203 -0.19 0.95 9.41
N SER A 204 1.00 0.57 8.97
CA SER A 204 1.27 -0.76 8.41
C SER A 204 1.00 -1.84 9.48
N PRO A 205 0.46 -3.01 9.10
CA PRO A 205 0.20 -4.09 10.05
C PRO A 205 1.45 -4.84 10.52
N VAL A 206 2.61 -4.51 9.94
CA VAL A 206 3.87 -5.17 10.28
C VAL A 206 4.32 -4.77 11.69
N ASN A 207 4.67 -5.76 12.50
CA ASN A 207 5.16 -5.53 13.86
C ASN A 207 6.47 -4.74 13.87
N ASN A 208 6.45 -3.58 14.51
CA ASN A 208 7.65 -2.81 14.79
C ASN A 208 8.40 -3.45 15.98
N ARG A 209 9.57 -4.02 15.72
CA ARG A 209 10.43 -4.64 16.75
C ARG A 209 11.26 -3.62 17.54
N ASN A 210 11.13 -2.34 17.28
CA ASN A 210 11.73 -1.29 18.09
C ASN A 210 10.98 -1.15 19.43
N ALA A 211 11.64 -0.56 20.43
CA ALA A 211 11.06 -0.38 21.75
C ALA A 211 9.83 0.55 21.77
N SER A 212 9.68 1.41 20.79
CA SER A 212 8.51 2.27 20.60
C SER A 212 7.68 1.74 19.44
N ASP A 213 6.42 1.42 19.70
CA ASP A 213 5.44 1.02 18.68
C ASP A 213 4.64 2.21 18.14
N THR A 214 5.13 3.42 18.32
CA THR A 214 4.46 4.65 17.88
C THR A 214 4.34 4.71 16.36
N TYR A 215 5.40 4.32 15.64
CA TYR A 215 5.45 4.35 14.18
C TYR A 215 5.34 2.95 13.59
N GLY A 216 4.62 2.85 12.48
CA GLY A 216 4.62 1.65 11.65
C GLY A 216 5.95 1.48 10.92
N VAL A 217 6.19 0.27 10.41
CA VAL A 217 7.36 -0.09 9.60
C VAL A 217 6.91 -0.59 8.23
N PRO A 218 7.73 -0.44 7.17
CA PRO A 218 7.35 -0.88 5.84
C PRO A 218 7.18 -2.39 5.76
N ILE A 219 6.46 -2.85 4.75
CA ILE A 219 6.17 -4.27 4.54
C ILE A 219 7.44 -5.14 4.40
N THR A 220 8.53 -4.56 3.93
CA THR A 220 9.83 -5.24 3.78
C THR A 220 10.76 -5.06 4.99
N TYR A 221 10.24 -4.65 6.13
CA TYR A 221 11.03 -4.44 7.35
C TYR A 221 11.72 -5.73 7.82
N GLY A 222 13.05 -5.69 7.92
CA GLY A 222 13.87 -6.83 8.32
C GLY A 222 14.24 -7.80 7.19
N CYS A 223 13.87 -7.49 5.93
CA CYS A 223 14.18 -8.31 4.77
C CYS A 223 15.42 -7.82 3.98
N GLU A 224 16.15 -6.82 4.50
CA GLU A 224 17.21 -6.12 3.78
C GLU A 224 18.32 -7.06 3.30
N SER A 225 18.68 -8.07 4.08
CA SER A 225 19.73 -9.04 3.73
C SER A 225 19.32 -9.90 2.53
N THR A 226 18.09 -10.41 2.51
CA THR A 226 17.57 -11.23 1.41
C THR A 226 17.39 -10.40 0.15
N ILE A 227 16.90 -9.16 0.27
CA ILE A 227 16.79 -8.21 -0.85
C ILE A 227 18.18 -7.93 -1.47
N LEU A 228 19.19 -7.72 -0.64
CA LEU A 228 20.56 -7.50 -1.11
C LEU A 228 21.10 -8.73 -1.85
N GLU A 229 20.90 -9.94 -1.30
CA GLU A 229 21.32 -11.19 -1.93
C GLU A 229 20.65 -11.42 -3.30
N ILE A 230 19.36 -11.10 -3.44
CA ILE A 230 18.65 -11.15 -4.72
C ILE A 230 19.32 -10.20 -5.73
N LYS A 231 19.58 -8.95 -5.33
CA LYS A 231 20.20 -7.94 -6.19
C LYS A 231 21.61 -8.33 -6.61
N GLU A 232 22.36 -8.94 -5.72
CA GLU A 232 23.71 -9.44 -6.05
C GLU A 232 23.64 -10.62 -7.01
N THR A 233 22.68 -11.55 -6.80
CA THR A 233 22.48 -12.69 -7.72
C THR A 233 22.11 -12.19 -9.13
N LEU A 234 21.21 -11.22 -9.23
CA LEU A 234 20.84 -10.60 -10.53
C LEU A 234 22.04 -9.93 -11.22
N LYS A 235 22.91 -9.26 -10.46
CA LYS A 235 24.16 -8.68 -11.01
C LYS A 235 25.12 -9.77 -11.49
N GLN A 236 25.21 -10.89 -10.77
CA GLN A 236 26.05 -12.04 -11.20
C GLN A 236 25.53 -12.64 -12.49
N ILE A 237 24.20 -12.81 -12.63
CA ILE A 237 23.57 -13.27 -13.87
C ILE A 237 23.90 -12.32 -15.02
N ALA A 238 23.67 -11.04 -14.84
CA ALA A 238 23.96 -10.02 -15.88
C ALA A 238 25.43 -10.09 -16.32
N ARG A 239 26.35 -10.20 -15.36
CA ARG A 239 27.80 -10.33 -15.65
C ARG A 239 28.12 -11.62 -16.41
N GLU A 240 27.46 -12.75 -16.10
CA GLU A 240 27.69 -14.00 -16.83
C GLU A 240 27.19 -13.91 -18.27
N TYR A 241 26.05 -13.23 -18.50
CA TYR A 241 25.58 -12.94 -19.86
C TYR A 241 26.52 -12.02 -20.63
N GLU A 242 27.11 -11.02 -20.00
CA GLU A 242 28.15 -10.15 -20.61
C GLU A 242 29.38 -10.94 -20.97
N LEU A 243 29.82 -11.87 -20.09
CA LEU A 243 31.00 -12.71 -20.30
C LEU A 243 30.76 -13.85 -21.31
N LYS A 244 29.51 -14.16 -21.67
CA LYS A 244 29.16 -15.16 -22.69
C LYS A 244 29.51 -14.72 -24.13
N GLN A 245 29.98 -13.51 -24.34
CA GLN A 245 30.54 -13.17 -25.65
C GLN A 245 31.61 -14.19 -25.97
N ALA A 246 31.41 -14.91 -27.09
CA ALA A 246 32.35 -15.96 -27.52
C ALA A 246 33.77 -15.38 -27.62
N PHE A 247 34.66 -16.00 -26.88
CA PHE A 247 36.09 -15.63 -27.00
C PHE A 247 36.75 -16.55 -28.02
N VAL A 248 37.38 -15.96 -29.00
CA VAL A 248 38.21 -16.69 -29.91
C VAL A 248 39.65 -16.55 -29.43
N GLY A 249 40.26 -17.66 -28.99
CA GLY A 249 41.68 -17.74 -28.70
C GLY A 249 42.43 -17.98 -30.01
N ALA A 250 43.37 -17.09 -30.37
CA ALA A 250 44.22 -17.31 -31.52
C ALA A 250 45.67 -16.98 -31.17
N ASP A 251 46.61 -17.67 -31.85
CA ASP A 251 48.02 -17.44 -31.60
C ASP A 251 48.45 -16.04 -32.02
N ALA A 252 49.44 -15.53 -31.32
CA ALA A 252 50.01 -14.20 -31.54
C ALA A 252 50.53 -13.99 -32.96
N THR A 253 50.98 -15.02 -33.64
CA THR A 253 51.54 -14.99 -35.00
C THR A 253 50.46 -14.73 -36.06
N MET A 254 49.20 -15.11 -35.80
CA MET A 254 48.05 -14.86 -36.68
C MET A 254 47.70 -13.37 -36.83
N PHE A 255 48.16 -12.54 -35.93
CA PHE A 255 47.84 -11.10 -35.92
C PHE A 255 48.89 -10.18 -36.59
N ASN A 256 49.88 -10.73 -37.33
CA ASN A 256 50.87 -9.97 -38.07
C ASN A 256 51.49 -8.78 -37.32
N GLY A 257 51.76 -8.92 -36.02
CA GLY A 257 52.41 -7.91 -35.21
C GLY A 257 51.61 -6.64 -34.94
N LYS A 258 50.33 -6.56 -35.28
CA LYS A 258 49.45 -5.44 -34.91
C LYS A 258 48.82 -5.70 -33.53
N ASP A 259 49.14 -4.82 -32.59
CA ASP A 259 48.48 -4.83 -31.29
C ASP A 259 46.98 -4.52 -31.48
N ALA A 260 46.16 -5.48 -31.11
CA ALA A 260 44.72 -5.41 -31.02
C ALA A 260 43.91 -5.26 -32.32
N LEU A 261 43.20 -6.29 -32.67
CA LEU A 261 41.97 -6.12 -33.43
C LEU A 261 40.97 -5.36 -32.55
N PRO A 262 40.37 -4.26 -33.06
CA PRO A 262 39.39 -3.47 -32.31
C PRO A 262 38.00 -4.13 -32.31
N LEU A 263 37.94 -5.37 -31.91
CA LEU A 263 36.68 -6.13 -31.75
C LEU A 263 36.46 -6.34 -30.26
N ASN A 264 35.69 -5.44 -29.70
CA ASN A 264 35.11 -5.46 -28.35
C ASN A 264 35.10 -6.85 -27.65
N GLY A 265 36.23 -7.23 -27.03
CA GLY A 265 36.29 -8.37 -26.10
C GLY A 265 36.24 -9.77 -26.69
N LEU A 266 36.17 -9.95 -28.01
CA LEU A 266 35.98 -11.24 -28.68
C LEU A 266 37.27 -12.05 -28.89
N PHE A 267 38.46 -11.45 -28.75
CA PHE A 267 39.71 -12.13 -28.97
C PHE A 267 40.66 -12.02 -27.80
N LYS A 268 41.20 -13.15 -27.36
CA LYS A 268 42.29 -13.21 -26.41
C LYS A 268 43.54 -13.73 -27.10
N LYS A 269 44.58 -12.92 -27.10
CA LYS A 269 45.89 -13.34 -27.60
C LYS A 269 46.49 -14.35 -26.61
N ILE A 270 46.76 -15.56 -27.06
CA ILE A 270 47.40 -16.63 -26.30
C ILE A 270 48.73 -16.94 -26.95
N ASP A 271 49.82 -16.95 -26.18
CA ASP A 271 51.11 -17.40 -26.63
C ASP A 271 51.17 -18.92 -26.26
N SER A 272 50.83 -19.77 -27.23
CA SER A 272 50.77 -21.22 -27.05
C SER A 272 52.01 -21.94 -27.48
N GLY A 273 52.93 -21.24 -28.17
CA GLY A 273 54.12 -21.86 -28.79
C GLY A 273 53.80 -22.77 -29.98
N ASP A 274 52.56 -22.77 -30.45
CA ASP A 274 52.09 -23.50 -31.63
C ASP A 274 51.46 -22.54 -32.63
N ASP A 275 52.03 -22.40 -33.82
CA ASP A 275 51.67 -21.41 -34.85
C ASP A 275 50.25 -21.59 -35.44
N SER A 276 49.49 -22.61 -35.04
CA SER A 276 48.17 -22.93 -35.59
C SER A 276 47.05 -22.96 -34.58
N PHE A 277 47.27 -22.42 -33.36
CA PHE A 277 46.23 -22.44 -32.33
C PHE A 277 45.11 -21.45 -32.64
N PHE A 278 43.91 -21.99 -32.87
CA PHE A 278 42.66 -21.28 -32.97
C PHE A 278 41.57 -22.03 -32.27
N GLU A 279 41.04 -21.52 -31.18
CA GLU A 279 39.99 -22.17 -30.40
C GLU A 279 38.88 -21.16 -30.08
N GLU A 280 37.66 -21.55 -30.38
CA GLU A 280 36.45 -20.85 -29.95
C GLU A 280 36.01 -21.35 -28.59
N PHE A 281 36.08 -20.48 -27.59
CA PHE A 281 35.60 -20.76 -26.25
C PHE A 281 34.24 -20.10 -26.01
N SER A 282 33.17 -20.88 -26.04
CA SER A 282 31.81 -20.45 -25.75
C SER A 282 31.29 -21.19 -24.50
N PRO A 283 31.47 -20.61 -23.31
CA PRO A 283 31.01 -21.25 -22.08
C PRO A 283 29.49 -21.36 -22.06
N ALA A 284 28.98 -22.51 -21.60
CA ALA A 284 27.56 -22.66 -21.35
C ALA A 284 27.13 -21.78 -20.17
N ILE A 285 26.00 -21.06 -20.28
CA ILE A 285 25.42 -20.32 -19.16
C ILE A 285 24.75 -21.30 -18.20
N ARG A 286 24.89 -21.04 -16.90
CA ARG A 286 24.28 -21.83 -15.83
C ARG A 286 22.83 -21.38 -15.54
N ASP A 287 22.03 -21.19 -16.58
CA ASP A 287 20.66 -20.62 -16.50
C ASP A 287 19.79 -21.31 -15.49
N SER A 288 19.73 -22.64 -15.52
CA SER A 288 18.87 -23.42 -14.62
C SER A 288 19.26 -23.28 -13.15
N SER A 289 20.56 -23.23 -12.84
CA SER A 289 21.06 -23.05 -11.48
C SER A 289 20.75 -21.65 -10.94
N TYR A 290 20.93 -20.61 -11.76
CA TYR A 290 20.59 -19.25 -11.37
C TYR A 290 19.08 -19.06 -11.20
N TYR A 291 18.28 -19.61 -12.11
CA TYR A 291 16.83 -19.58 -12.01
C TYR A 291 16.35 -20.25 -10.71
N ALA A 292 16.84 -21.46 -10.41
CA ALA A 292 16.49 -22.17 -9.18
C ALA A 292 16.87 -21.36 -7.92
N ARG A 293 18.07 -20.73 -7.93
CA ARG A 293 18.50 -19.88 -6.82
C ARG A 293 17.62 -18.64 -6.65
N LEU A 294 17.26 -17.96 -7.73
CA LEU A 294 16.34 -16.81 -7.68
C LEU A 294 14.97 -17.21 -7.15
N GLN A 295 14.41 -18.34 -7.59
CA GLN A 295 13.13 -18.84 -7.10
C GLN A 295 13.18 -19.13 -5.59
N GLU A 296 14.27 -19.73 -5.10
CA GLU A 296 14.48 -19.96 -3.66
C GLU A 296 14.53 -18.64 -2.88
N LEU A 297 15.26 -17.64 -3.39
CA LEU A 297 15.39 -16.34 -2.76
C LEU A 297 14.06 -15.55 -2.78
N TYR A 298 13.28 -15.63 -3.86
CA TYR A 298 11.96 -15.03 -3.93
C TYR A 298 11.00 -15.66 -2.92
N GLN A 299 10.97 -16.99 -2.83
CA GLN A 299 10.16 -17.70 -1.82
C GLN A 299 10.59 -17.37 -0.39
N ARG A 300 11.90 -17.21 -0.15
CA ARG A 300 12.42 -16.78 1.15
C ARG A 300 11.97 -15.36 1.47
N LEU A 301 12.06 -14.42 0.51
CA LEU A 301 11.63 -13.05 0.70
C LEU A 301 10.12 -12.97 0.97
N GLU A 302 9.30 -13.71 0.22
CA GLU A 302 7.85 -13.80 0.46
C GLU A 302 7.54 -14.28 1.88
N LYS A 303 8.24 -15.31 2.35
CA LYS A 303 8.09 -15.84 3.71
C LYS A 303 8.56 -14.83 4.78
N GLU A 304 9.64 -14.09 4.56
CA GLU A 304 10.14 -13.07 5.48
C GLU A 304 9.20 -11.87 5.56
N VAL A 305 8.57 -11.48 4.44
CA VAL A 305 7.51 -10.47 4.37
C VAL A 305 6.22 -10.96 5.04
N GLY A 306 6.04 -12.27 5.18
CA GLY A 306 4.85 -12.90 5.73
C GLY A 306 3.75 -13.14 4.70
N THR A 307 4.08 -13.09 3.41
CA THR A 307 3.13 -13.36 2.34
C THR A 307 3.22 -14.81 1.86
N SER A 308 2.15 -15.27 1.22
CA SER A 308 2.12 -16.54 0.52
C SER A 308 3.02 -16.51 -0.72
N LYS A 309 3.38 -17.68 -1.23
CA LYS A 309 4.10 -17.84 -2.50
C LYS A 309 3.25 -17.33 -3.66
N GLY A 310 3.89 -16.79 -4.70
CA GLY A 310 3.24 -16.35 -5.93
C GLY A 310 3.10 -14.84 -6.09
N ILE A 311 3.60 -14.05 -5.14
CA ILE A 311 3.75 -12.60 -5.32
C ILE A 311 4.97 -12.30 -6.21
N LEU A 312 6.10 -12.95 -5.95
CA LEU A 312 7.34 -12.85 -6.73
C LEU A 312 7.73 -14.19 -7.37
N SER A 313 7.61 -15.28 -6.60
CA SER A 313 7.98 -16.63 -7.03
C SER A 313 6.93 -17.21 -7.96
N GLU A 314 7.34 -18.19 -8.78
CA GLU A 314 6.40 -18.96 -9.59
C GLU A 314 5.70 -20.01 -8.76
N VAL A 315 4.40 -20.16 -8.96
CA VAL A 315 3.57 -21.20 -8.35
C VAL A 315 3.16 -22.20 -9.43
N GLN A 316 3.44 -23.46 -9.19
CA GLN A 316 2.94 -24.54 -10.05
C GLN A 316 1.47 -24.80 -9.69
N THR A 317 0.55 -24.22 -10.48
CA THR A 317 -0.90 -24.33 -10.26
C THR A 317 -1.58 -25.38 -11.13
N GLN A 318 -0.82 -26.30 -11.74
CA GLN A 318 -1.43 -27.34 -12.56
C GLN A 318 -2.33 -28.24 -11.69
N ASN A 319 -3.65 -28.13 -11.94
CA ASN A 319 -4.73 -28.88 -11.27
C ASN A 319 -4.97 -28.58 -9.78
N ALA A 320 -4.61 -27.38 -9.28
CA ALA A 320 -4.96 -27.00 -7.92
C ALA A 320 -6.46 -26.67 -7.79
N THR A 321 -7.10 -27.22 -6.76
CA THR A 321 -8.50 -26.87 -6.43
C THR A 321 -8.59 -25.47 -5.82
N ALA A 322 -9.75 -24.81 -5.91
CA ALA A 322 -9.97 -23.52 -5.27
C ALA A 322 -9.64 -23.52 -3.74
N THR A 323 -9.96 -24.61 -3.06
CA THR A 323 -9.63 -24.80 -1.64
C THR A 323 -8.11 -24.85 -1.40
N GLU A 324 -7.35 -25.48 -2.27
CA GLU A 324 -5.87 -25.52 -2.17
C GLU A 324 -5.28 -24.14 -2.46
N ILE A 325 -5.82 -23.41 -3.42
CA ILE A 325 -5.43 -22.03 -3.70
C ILE A 325 -5.73 -21.14 -2.48
N LYS A 326 -6.92 -21.24 -1.89
CA LYS A 326 -7.28 -20.52 -0.64
C LYS A 326 -6.29 -20.80 0.48
N ARG A 327 -5.99 -22.08 0.74
CA ARG A 327 -5.01 -22.46 1.77
C ARG A 327 -3.61 -21.94 1.46
N SER A 328 -3.20 -21.97 0.20
CA SER A 328 -1.89 -21.45 -0.21
C SER A 328 -1.75 -19.94 -0.06
N MET A 329 -2.87 -19.19 -0.06
CA MET A 329 -2.91 -17.73 0.06
C MET A 329 -3.18 -17.23 1.48
N TYR A 330 -3.32 -18.13 2.47
CA TYR A 330 -3.73 -17.81 3.83
C TYR A 330 -2.89 -16.71 4.49
N ASP A 331 -1.56 -16.79 4.39
CA ASP A 331 -0.65 -15.81 4.99
C ASP A 331 -0.86 -14.40 4.39
N THR A 332 -1.05 -14.33 3.07
CA THR A 332 -1.35 -13.05 2.39
C THR A 332 -2.67 -12.45 2.88
N PHE A 333 -3.70 -13.29 3.06
CA PHE A 333 -5.01 -12.80 3.54
C PHE A 333 -4.96 -12.30 4.98
N THR A 334 -4.16 -12.91 5.83
CA THR A 334 -3.97 -12.41 7.20
C THR A 334 -3.43 -10.98 7.19
N ILE A 335 -2.42 -10.68 6.35
CA ILE A 335 -1.88 -9.31 6.20
C ILE A 335 -2.94 -8.37 5.61
N VAL A 336 -3.74 -8.85 4.68
CA VAL A 336 -4.83 -8.08 4.06
C VAL A 336 -5.88 -7.69 5.10
N ASP A 337 -6.31 -8.62 5.94
CA ASP A 337 -7.32 -8.39 6.98
C ASP A 337 -6.80 -7.47 8.09
N ASP A 338 -5.56 -7.65 8.51
CA ASP A 338 -4.93 -6.75 9.47
C ASP A 338 -4.85 -5.31 8.91
N MET A 339 -4.52 -5.17 7.61
CA MET A 339 -4.50 -3.85 6.96
C MET A 339 -5.88 -3.25 6.80
N ARG A 340 -6.92 -4.05 6.52
CA ARG A 340 -8.34 -3.61 6.50
C ARG A 340 -8.76 -3.07 7.85
N SER A 341 -8.47 -3.78 8.93
CA SER A 341 -8.74 -3.30 10.30
C SER A 341 -8.02 -1.99 10.62
N ASN A 342 -6.79 -1.82 10.15
CA ASN A 342 -6.06 -0.57 10.32
C ASN A 342 -6.64 0.57 9.47
N ILE A 343 -7.16 0.28 8.28
CA ILE A 343 -7.88 1.26 7.45
C ILE A 343 -9.15 1.72 8.15
N GLU A 344 -9.96 0.81 8.69
CA GLU A 344 -11.16 1.15 9.44
C GLU A 344 -10.86 2.14 10.56
N LYS A 345 -9.91 1.82 11.45
CA LYS A 345 -9.49 2.71 12.54
C LYS A 345 -9.00 4.07 12.05
N ALA A 346 -8.15 4.08 11.00
CA ALA A 346 -7.64 5.33 10.45
C ALA A 346 -8.76 6.20 9.83
N LEU A 347 -9.77 5.58 9.24
CA LEU A 347 -10.91 6.28 8.65
C LEU A 347 -11.91 6.74 9.70
N GLU A 348 -12.13 5.98 10.78
CA GLU A 348 -12.90 6.46 11.94
C GLU A 348 -12.31 7.76 12.49
N ASP A 349 -10.99 7.81 12.74
CA ASP A 349 -10.32 9.03 13.19
C ASP A 349 -10.38 10.17 12.16
N PHE A 350 -10.24 9.84 10.88
CA PHE A 350 -10.35 10.83 9.80
C PHE A 350 -11.76 11.43 9.72
N PHE A 351 -12.82 10.62 9.77
CA PHE A 351 -14.19 11.11 9.73
C PHE A 351 -14.60 11.82 11.02
N TYR A 352 -14.08 11.36 12.18
CA TYR A 352 -14.16 12.14 13.41
C TYR A 352 -13.59 13.54 13.24
N ALA A 353 -12.39 13.68 12.66
CA ALA A 353 -11.77 14.97 12.37
C ALA A 353 -12.60 15.80 11.38
N CYS A 354 -13.14 15.19 10.32
CA CYS A 354 -14.04 15.86 9.39
C CYS A 354 -15.32 16.38 10.08
N ASN A 355 -15.90 15.59 10.99
CA ASN A 355 -17.08 15.97 11.76
C ASN A 355 -16.79 17.16 12.68
N VAL A 356 -15.65 17.14 13.39
CA VAL A 356 -15.21 18.27 14.24
C VAL A 356 -15.00 19.54 13.41
N LEU A 357 -14.32 19.43 12.26
CA LEU A 357 -14.11 20.57 11.36
C LEU A 357 -15.43 21.09 10.77
N ALA A 358 -16.36 20.18 10.43
CA ALA A 358 -17.67 20.60 9.93
C ALA A 358 -18.47 21.38 10.98
N ASN A 359 -18.32 21.04 12.27
CA ASN A 359 -18.91 21.83 13.36
C ASN A 359 -18.18 23.16 13.54
N ALA A 360 -16.85 23.15 13.61
CA ALA A 360 -16.04 24.36 13.85
C ALA A 360 -16.22 25.43 12.74
N TYR A 361 -16.48 25.01 11.52
CA TYR A 361 -16.67 25.90 10.37
C TYR A 361 -18.14 26.03 9.91
N ASN A 362 -19.11 25.47 10.65
CA ASN A 362 -20.54 25.49 10.35
C ASN A 362 -20.86 25.06 8.91
N LEU A 363 -20.27 23.95 8.44
CA LEU A 363 -20.41 23.48 7.06
C LEU A 363 -21.70 22.70 6.81
N SER A 364 -22.26 22.08 7.83
CA SER A 364 -23.57 21.40 7.83
C SER A 364 -24.11 21.29 9.25
N PRO A 365 -25.42 21.11 9.46
CA PRO A 365 -25.97 20.77 10.76
C PRO A 365 -25.30 19.52 11.36
N GLN A 366 -25.27 19.47 12.68
CA GLN A 366 -24.76 18.27 13.38
C GLN A 366 -25.73 17.10 13.14
N GLY A 367 -25.21 15.89 13.00
CA GLY A 367 -25.98 14.67 12.79
C GLY A 367 -25.10 13.45 13.07
N GLU A 368 -25.76 12.37 13.42
CA GLU A 368 -25.12 11.06 13.61
C GLU A 368 -24.83 10.41 12.26
N TYR A 369 -23.76 9.63 12.19
CA TYR A 369 -23.35 8.89 11.01
C TYR A 369 -22.65 7.59 11.43
N GLU A 370 -22.72 6.59 10.58
CA GLU A 370 -22.00 5.33 10.74
C GLU A 370 -21.17 5.05 9.48
N LEU A 371 -20.00 4.46 9.67
CA LEU A 371 -19.14 4.00 8.58
C LEU A 371 -19.42 2.52 8.33
N ALA A 372 -19.80 2.20 7.10
CA ALA A 372 -20.02 0.83 6.66
C ALA A 372 -18.94 0.48 5.63
N PHE A 373 -18.14 -0.55 5.94
CA PHE A 373 -17.10 -1.07 5.04
C PHE A 373 -17.59 -2.38 4.46
N ASP A 374 -17.60 -2.46 3.14
CA ASP A 374 -17.85 -3.69 2.40
C ASP A 374 -16.51 -4.22 1.90
N TRP A 375 -16.02 -5.28 2.52
CA TRP A 375 -14.78 -5.95 2.18
C TRP A 375 -15.07 -7.24 1.41
N SER A 376 -14.99 -7.18 0.09
CA SER A 376 -15.10 -8.37 -0.75
C SER A 376 -13.81 -9.20 -0.74
N TYR A 377 -13.98 -10.52 -0.81
CA TYR A 377 -12.91 -11.48 -1.07
C TYR A 377 -12.99 -12.06 -2.49
N GLY A 378 -13.51 -11.28 -3.46
CA GLY A 378 -13.86 -11.70 -4.81
C GLY A 378 -12.81 -12.50 -5.60
N LEU A 379 -11.54 -12.46 -5.20
CA LEU A 379 -10.48 -13.33 -5.75
C LEU A 379 -10.49 -14.75 -5.19
N ILE A 380 -11.29 -15.03 -4.14
CA ILE A 380 -11.26 -16.28 -3.39
C ILE A 380 -12.61 -16.97 -3.44
N GLU A 381 -13.65 -16.24 -3.73
CA GLU A 381 -14.98 -16.81 -3.89
C GLU A 381 -14.97 -17.65 -5.15
N ASP A 382 -15.20 -18.96 -4.99
CA ASP A 382 -15.50 -19.85 -6.09
C ASP A 382 -17.03 -19.89 -6.20
N PRO A 383 -17.65 -19.12 -7.11
CA PRO A 383 -19.09 -19.04 -7.22
C PRO A 383 -19.71 -20.42 -7.47
N GLU A 384 -18.99 -21.34 -8.13
CA GLU A 384 -19.44 -22.70 -8.36
C GLU A 384 -19.47 -23.51 -7.06
N GLN A 385 -18.48 -23.35 -6.18
CA GLN A 385 -18.44 -24.03 -4.90
C GLN A 385 -19.49 -23.46 -3.95
N GLU A 386 -19.66 -22.14 -3.90
CA GLU A 386 -20.72 -21.50 -3.07
C GLU A 386 -22.10 -21.90 -3.55
N PHE A 387 -22.34 -21.85 -4.84
CA PHE A 387 -23.61 -22.33 -5.43
C PHE A 387 -23.85 -23.79 -5.10
N SER A 388 -22.84 -24.67 -5.18
CA SER A 388 -22.94 -26.07 -4.79
C SER A 388 -23.26 -26.25 -3.31
N GLN A 389 -22.66 -25.44 -2.42
CA GLN A 389 -22.96 -25.46 -0.99
C GLN A 389 -24.39 -24.97 -0.69
N MET A 390 -24.85 -23.91 -1.35
CA MET A 390 -26.23 -23.43 -1.25
C MET A 390 -27.23 -24.45 -1.75
N MET A 391 -26.98 -25.12 -2.85
CA MET A 391 -27.82 -26.22 -3.36
C MET A 391 -27.86 -27.40 -2.37
N GLN A 392 -26.75 -27.73 -1.73
CA GLN A 392 -26.72 -28.74 -0.67
C GLN A 392 -27.47 -28.30 0.58
N ALA A 393 -27.40 -27.04 0.95
CA ALA A 393 -28.15 -26.47 2.07
C ALA A 393 -29.66 -26.45 1.80
N GLU A 394 -30.06 -26.12 0.56
CA GLU A 394 -31.45 -26.19 0.10
C GLU A 394 -32.00 -27.62 0.17
N SER A 395 -31.24 -28.59 -0.31
CA SER A 395 -31.65 -30.01 -0.27
C SER A 395 -31.86 -30.53 1.17
N LYS A 396 -31.17 -29.89 2.16
CA LYS A 396 -31.34 -30.18 3.61
C LYS A 396 -32.40 -29.29 4.28
N GLY A 397 -33.04 -28.40 3.52
CA GLY A 397 -34.08 -27.49 4.06
C GLY A 397 -33.52 -26.36 4.96
N ILE A 398 -32.23 -26.04 4.88
CA ILE A 398 -31.57 -24.99 5.65
C ILE A 398 -31.70 -23.61 4.97
N VAL A 399 -31.72 -23.59 3.65
CA VAL A 399 -31.84 -22.38 2.83
C VAL A 399 -32.98 -22.57 1.84
N SER A 400 -33.73 -21.51 1.56
CA SER A 400 -34.87 -21.55 0.63
C SER A 400 -34.41 -21.28 -0.82
N LYS A 401 -35.20 -21.70 -1.81
CA LYS A 401 -34.95 -21.36 -3.23
C LYS A 401 -34.98 -19.85 -3.48
N VAL A 402 -35.74 -19.10 -2.67
CA VAL A 402 -35.84 -17.64 -2.75
C VAL A 402 -34.51 -17.01 -2.36
N GLU A 403 -33.90 -17.47 -1.27
CA GLU A 403 -32.59 -16.98 -0.80
C GLU A 403 -31.47 -17.30 -1.80
N ILE A 404 -31.48 -18.50 -2.43
CA ILE A 404 -30.52 -18.83 -3.49
C ILE A 404 -30.72 -17.92 -4.70
N ARG A 405 -31.96 -17.60 -5.04
CA ARG A 405 -32.22 -16.68 -6.15
C ARG A 405 -31.75 -15.26 -5.85
N GLN A 406 -32.00 -14.74 -4.65
CA GLN A 406 -31.49 -13.43 -4.23
C GLN A 406 -29.97 -13.40 -4.21
N TRP A 407 -29.31 -14.48 -3.81
CA TRP A 407 -27.85 -14.58 -3.89
C TRP A 407 -27.34 -14.53 -5.34
N LEU A 408 -28.06 -15.18 -6.28
CA LEU A 408 -27.73 -15.12 -7.71
C LEU A 408 -28.05 -13.76 -8.33
N ASN A 409 -29.03 -13.02 -7.80
CA ASN A 409 -29.49 -11.74 -8.31
C ASN A 409 -29.65 -10.75 -7.13
N PRO A 410 -28.55 -10.15 -6.62
CA PRO A 410 -28.57 -9.28 -5.45
C PRO A 410 -29.46 -8.04 -5.58
N ASP A 411 -29.74 -7.63 -6.82
CA ASP A 411 -30.59 -6.46 -7.14
C ASP A 411 -32.09 -6.76 -7.05
N GLU A 412 -32.51 -8.04 -6.92
CA GLU A 412 -33.91 -8.43 -6.81
C GLU A 412 -34.39 -8.31 -5.35
N THR A 413 -35.55 -7.69 -5.14
CA THR A 413 -36.22 -7.66 -3.84
C THR A 413 -36.74 -9.06 -3.47
N LEU A 414 -37.04 -9.27 -2.17
CA LEU A 414 -37.61 -10.55 -1.72
C LEU A 414 -38.92 -10.90 -2.47
N GLU A 415 -39.78 -9.90 -2.67
CA GLU A 415 -41.07 -10.08 -3.36
C GLU A 415 -40.89 -10.43 -4.84
N GLU A 416 -39.93 -9.82 -5.52
CA GLU A 416 -39.60 -10.13 -6.93
C GLU A 416 -39.00 -11.53 -7.04
N ALA A 417 -38.12 -11.93 -6.13
CA ALA A 417 -37.54 -13.27 -6.11
C ALA A 417 -38.62 -14.36 -5.85
N GLU A 418 -39.57 -14.12 -4.94
CA GLU A 418 -40.71 -15.02 -4.70
C GLU A 418 -41.63 -15.16 -5.92
N GLN A 419 -41.99 -14.05 -6.58
CA GLN A 419 -42.80 -14.06 -7.78
C GLN A 419 -42.16 -14.85 -8.90
N LYS A 420 -40.86 -14.64 -9.12
CA LYS A 420 -40.12 -15.34 -10.18
C LYS A 420 -39.97 -16.84 -9.93
N ILE A 421 -39.82 -17.25 -8.65
CA ILE A 421 -39.82 -18.68 -8.33
C ILE A 421 -41.20 -19.31 -8.49
N ALA A 422 -42.27 -18.56 -8.19
CA ALA A 422 -43.62 -19.01 -8.45
C ALA A 422 -43.88 -19.20 -9.97
N GLU A 423 -43.48 -18.25 -10.81
CA GLU A 423 -43.56 -18.34 -12.27
C GLU A 423 -42.78 -19.55 -12.84
N ILE A 424 -41.58 -19.83 -12.30
CA ILE A 424 -40.77 -20.98 -12.72
C ILE A 424 -41.50 -22.29 -12.37
N LYS A 425 -42.08 -22.39 -11.18
CA LYS A 425 -42.86 -23.57 -10.75
C LYS A 425 -44.13 -23.80 -11.60
N GLU A 426 -44.80 -22.71 -12.02
CA GLU A 426 -46.01 -22.76 -12.82
C GLU A 426 -45.70 -23.18 -14.27
N ASN A 427 -44.51 -22.85 -14.75
CA ASN A 427 -44.04 -23.23 -16.09
C ASN A 427 -43.26 -24.56 -16.13
N GLU A 428 -43.05 -25.24 -14.99
CA GLU A 428 -42.49 -26.59 -14.98
C GLU A 428 -43.47 -27.57 -15.66
N PRO A 429 -43.06 -28.32 -16.70
CA PRO A 429 -43.93 -29.28 -17.35
C PRO A 429 -44.38 -30.34 -16.36
N SER A 430 -45.70 -30.52 -16.22
CA SER A 430 -46.27 -31.51 -15.34
C SER A 430 -45.70 -32.90 -15.67
N VAL A 431 -45.48 -33.71 -14.62
CA VAL A 431 -45.05 -35.12 -14.81
C VAL A 431 -45.99 -35.90 -15.74
N LYS A 432 -47.27 -35.49 -15.90
CA LYS A 432 -48.23 -36.03 -16.85
C LYS A 432 -47.88 -35.66 -18.31
N ASP A 433 -47.30 -34.47 -18.55
CA ASP A 433 -46.89 -34.03 -19.89
C ASP A 433 -45.60 -34.71 -20.34
N LEU A 434 -44.75 -35.10 -19.39
CA LEU A 434 -43.52 -35.85 -19.66
C LEU A 434 -43.73 -37.38 -19.86
N LEU A 435 -44.80 -37.94 -19.29
CA LEU A 435 -45.08 -39.38 -19.34
C LEU A 435 -45.96 -39.80 -20.55
N GLY A 436 -46.35 -38.82 -21.41
CA GLY A 436 -46.98 -39.10 -22.71
C GLY A 436 -48.01 -40.26 -22.67
N THR A 437 -49.08 -40.15 -21.84
CA THR A 437 -50.15 -41.12 -21.93
C THR A 437 -51.01 -40.83 -23.15
N ASN A 438 -50.56 -41.31 -24.29
CA ASN A 438 -51.45 -41.61 -25.40
C ASN A 438 -52.29 -42.82 -24.97
N ASN A 439 -53.48 -42.54 -24.50
CA ASN A 439 -54.57 -43.52 -24.49
C ASN A 439 -55.45 -43.17 -25.68
N GLU A 440 -55.29 -43.92 -26.79
CA GLU A 440 -56.34 -44.36 -27.68
C GLU A 440 -56.08 -45.81 -28.07
#